data_b7e78cde0aa6ed036c9b88d2a530cc72
#
_entry.id   b7e78cde0aa6ed036c9b88d2a530cc72
#
_cell.length_a   1.000
_cell.length_b   1.000
_cell.length_c   1.000
_cell.angle_alpha   90.00
_cell.angle_beta   90.00
_cell.angle_gamma   90.00
#
_symmetry.space_group_name_H-M   'P 1'
#
loop_
_entity.id
_entity.type
_entity.pdbx_description
1 polymer ?
#
loop_
_entity_poly.entity_id
_entity_poly.type
_entity_poly.pdbx_seq_one_letter_code
_entity_poly.pdbx_strand_id
1 'polypeptide(L)'
;LLRTLLGMTKPFAGEVELGDYLEVGYFEQESSMDNYNTALDDVWQEYPVLTNYEVRQALAKCGLTTEHITSQVRVLSGGEAAKVRLCKLMLKDINFLVLDEPTNHLDVEAKDELKKAIKEFKGTVLLVCHEPEFYSDVVDDVWNIEDFTTKIV
;
A
#
# COMPACT_ATOMS: atom_id res chain seq x y z
N LEU A 1 -13.48 -6.88 7.12
CA LEU A 1 -13.69 -7.39 5.78
C LEU A 1 -12.36 -7.72 5.09
N LEU A 2 -11.43 -6.75 4.85
CA LEU A 2 -10.17 -6.99 4.14
C LEU A 2 -9.32 -8.10 4.77
N ARG A 3 -9.12 -8.07 6.08
CA ARG A 3 -8.37 -9.14 6.80
C ARG A 3 -8.97 -10.53 6.63
N THR A 4 -10.31 -10.61 6.50
CA THR A 4 -11.00 -11.87 6.24
C THR A 4 -10.79 -12.31 4.79
N LEU A 5 -10.89 -11.38 3.82
CA LEU A 5 -10.60 -11.66 2.41
C LEU A 5 -9.15 -12.13 2.21
N LEU A 6 -8.21 -11.56 2.96
CA LEU A 6 -6.80 -11.94 2.90
C LEU A 6 -6.44 -13.21 3.72
N GLY A 7 -7.45 -13.87 4.32
CA GLY A 7 -7.22 -15.07 5.13
C GLY A 7 -6.57 -14.82 6.49
N MET A 8 -6.39 -13.56 6.89
CA MET A 8 -5.78 -13.19 8.18
C MET A 8 -6.73 -13.42 9.36
N THR A 9 -8.05 -13.41 9.11
CA THR A 9 -9.08 -13.72 10.10
C THR A 9 -10.12 -14.66 9.48
N LYS A 10 -10.70 -15.54 10.30
CA LYS A 10 -11.77 -16.43 9.83
C LYS A 10 -13.06 -15.64 9.58
N PRO A 11 -13.83 -15.96 8.51
CA PRO A 11 -15.13 -15.38 8.30
C PRO A 11 -16.10 -15.79 9.41
N PHE A 12 -17.00 -14.90 9.79
CA PHE A 12 -18.06 -15.21 10.76
C PHE A 12 -19.06 -16.22 10.18
N ALA A 13 -19.35 -16.11 8.89
CA ALA A 13 -20.20 -17.02 8.14
C ALA A 13 -19.78 -16.99 6.66
N GLY A 14 -20.06 -18.05 5.93
CA GLY A 14 -19.69 -18.20 4.52
C GLY A 14 -18.23 -18.64 4.36
N GLU A 15 -17.77 -18.58 3.12
CA GLU A 15 -16.42 -18.98 2.70
C GLU A 15 -15.80 -17.89 1.86
N VAL A 16 -14.48 -17.78 1.92
CA VAL A 16 -13.68 -16.90 1.08
C VAL A 16 -12.73 -17.78 0.28
N GLU A 17 -12.81 -17.67 -1.03
CA GLU A 17 -11.92 -18.36 -1.97
C GLU A 17 -11.18 -17.31 -2.81
N LEU A 18 -9.86 -17.34 -2.77
CA LEU A 18 -9.00 -16.52 -3.62
C LEU A 18 -8.58 -17.35 -4.84
N GLY A 19 -8.45 -16.71 -5.99
CA GLY A 19 -7.99 -17.38 -7.20
C GLY A 19 -6.56 -17.90 -7.07
N ASP A 20 -6.26 -19.00 -7.75
CA ASP A 20 -5.00 -19.76 -7.62
C ASP A 20 -3.72 -18.99 -8.00
N TYR A 21 -3.84 -17.90 -8.75
CA TYR A 21 -2.71 -17.13 -9.30
C TYR A 21 -2.64 -15.70 -8.76
N LEU A 22 -3.25 -15.44 -7.60
CA LEU A 22 -3.22 -14.12 -6.98
C LEU A 22 -1.96 -13.97 -6.10
N GLU A 23 -1.07 -13.09 -6.55
CA GLU A 23 0.05 -12.60 -5.76
C GLU A 23 -0.37 -11.29 -5.10
N VAL A 24 -0.71 -11.36 -3.82
CA VAL A 24 -1.33 -10.25 -3.09
C VAL A 24 -0.28 -9.36 -2.43
N GLY A 25 -0.36 -8.06 -2.70
CA GLY A 25 0.29 -7.01 -1.92
C GLY A 25 -0.72 -6.31 -1.02
N TYR A 26 -0.48 -6.29 0.28
CA TYR A 26 -1.35 -5.60 1.24
C TYR A 26 -0.64 -4.39 1.83
N PHE A 27 -1.22 -3.21 1.62
CA PHE A 27 -0.76 -1.97 2.22
C PHE A 27 -1.54 -1.74 3.51
N GLU A 28 -0.95 -2.16 4.61
CA GLU A 28 -1.48 -1.92 5.95
C GLU A 28 -0.88 -0.64 6.54
N GLN A 29 -1.67 0.07 7.33
CA GLN A 29 -1.18 1.20 8.11
C GLN A 29 -0.33 0.69 9.28
N GLU A 30 0.98 0.61 9.10
CA GLU A 30 1.93 0.26 10.14
C GLU A 30 2.49 1.48 10.86
N SER A 31 2.76 1.32 12.16
CA SER A 31 3.52 2.31 12.92
C SER A 31 5.00 2.24 12.55
N SER A 32 5.54 3.35 12.06
CA SER A 32 6.99 3.47 11.76
C SER A 32 7.84 3.82 12.99
N MET A 33 7.23 3.96 14.17
CA MET A 33 7.88 4.51 15.37
C MET A 33 9.08 3.68 15.87
N ASP A 34 9.08 2.38 15.65
CA ASP A 34 10.11 1.46 16.11
C ASP A 34 11.11 1.03 15.01
N ASN A 35 11.02 1.64 13.82
CA ASN A 35 11.91 1.31 12.72
C ASN A 35 13.14 2.23 12.68
N TYR A 36 14.26 1.73 13.18
CA TYR A 36 15.57 2.42 13.25
C TYR A 36 16.41 2.28 11.97
N ASN A 37 16.00 1.46 11.01
CA ASN A 37 16.68 1.34 9.74
C ASN A 37 16.51 2.62 8.92
N THR A 38 17.51 2.92 8.07
CA THR A 38 17.31 3.94 7.04
C THR A 38 16.26 3.43 6.03
N ALA A 39 15.59 4.33 5.33
CA ALA A 39 14.65 3.92 4.28
C ALA A 39 15.33 3.01 3.23
N LEU A 40 16.60 3.28 2.93
CA LEU A 40 17.41 2.45 2.05
C LEU A 40 17.59 1.03 2.62
N ASP A 41 18.05 0.92 3.87
CA ASP A 41 18.32 -0.38 4.49
C ASP A 41 17.05 -1.18 4.71
N ASP A 42 15.96 -0.49 5.06
CA ASP A 42 14.66 -1.08 5.29
C ASP A 42 14.08 -1.75 4.04
N VAL A 43 14.27 -1.14 2.86
CA VAL A 43 13.89 -1.76 1.58
C VAL A 43 14.93 -2.81 1.17
N TRP A 44 16.22 -2.53 1.32
CA TRP A 44 17.26 -3.43 0.83
C TRP A 44 17.30 -4.77 1.58
N GLN A 45 16.96 -4.80 2.86
CA GLN A 45 16.84 -6.05 3.63
C GLN A 45 15.80 -7.01 3.06
N GLU A 46 14.69 -6.48 2.51
CA GLU A 46 13.66 -7.32 1.86
C GLU A 46 14.06 -7.74 0.44
N TYR A 47 14.90 -6.95 -0.23
CA TYR A 47 15.30 -7.17 -1.63
C TYR A 47 16.82 -7.24 -1.78
N PRO A 48 17.50 -8.21 -1.16
CA PRO A 48 18.97 -8.29 -1.12
C PRO A 48 19.60 -8.59 -2.49
N VAL A 49 18.81 -9.01 -3.46
CA VAL A 49 19.27 -9.23 -4.84
C VAL A 49 19.45 -7.94 -5.63
N LEU A 50 18.82 -6.84 -5.18
CA LEU A 50 18.97 -5.54 -5.81
C LEU A 50 20.27 -4.88 -5.36
N THR A 51 20.86 -4.10 -6.26
CA THR A 51 21.99 -3.24 -5.90
C THR A 51 21.54 -2.02 -5.12
N ASN A 52 22.47 -1.40 -4.37
CA ASN A 52 22.18 -0.15 -3.65
C ASN A 52 21.63 0.95 -4.60
N TYR A 53 22.15 1.00 -5.82
CA TYR A 53 21.69 1.96 -6.83
C TYR A 53 20.23 1.71 -7.24
N GLU A 54 19.85 0.46 -7.48
CA GLU A 54 18.46 0.09 -7.85
C GLU A 54 17.46 0.41 -6.75
N VAL A 55 17.81 0.12 -5.48
CA VAL A 55 16.96 0.48 -4.35
C VAL A 55 16.81 2.00 -4.22
N ARG A 56 17.90 2.76 -4.35
CA ARG A 56 17.83 4.24 -4.35
C ARG A 56 16.96 4.76 -5.48
N GLN A 57 17.09 4.19 -6.67
CA GLN A 57 16.29 4.58 -7.82
C GLN A 57 14.80 4.28 -7.61
N ALA A 58 14.46 3.13 -7.01
CA ALA A 58 13.08 2.77 -6.70
C ALA A 58 12.48 3.74 -5.67
N LEU A 59 13.19 4.05 -4.59
CA LEU A 59 12.77 5.02 -3.58
C LEU A 59 12.60 6.43 -4.16
N ALA A 60 13.51 6.86 -5.02
CA ALA A 60 13.40 8.15 -5.70
C ALA A 60 12.21 8.22 -6.67
N LYS A 61 11.87 7.13 -7.36
CA LYS A 61 10.65 7.03 -8.18
C LYS A 61 9.37 7.16 -7.36
N CYS A 62 9.40 6.75 -6.09
CA CYS A 62 8.30 6.96 -5.15
C CYS A 62 8.28 8.37 -4.54
N GLY A 63 9.07 9.31 -5.05
CA GLY A 63 9.08 10.71 -4.62
C GLY A 63 9.87 10.97 -3.32
N LEU A 64 10.83 10.10 -2.96
CA LEU A 64 11.72 10.31 -1.81
C LEU A 64 13.00 11.02 -2.24
N THR A 65 13.39 12.04 -1.48
CA THR A 65 14.66 12.76 -1.67
C THR A 65 15.84 11.92 -1.16
N THR A 66 17.06 12.31 -1.54
CA THR A 66 18.28 11.66 -1.01
C THR A 66 18.36 11.71 0.51
N GLU A 67 17.90 12.80 1.12
CA GLU A 67 17.85 12.96 2.58
C GLU A 67 16.89 11.96 3.21
N HIS A 68 15.66 11.83 2.66
CA HIS A 68 14.68 10.86 3.13
C HIS A 68 15.19 9.42 2.99
N ILE A 69 15.86 9.09 1.88
CA ILE A 69 16.41 7.74 1.60
C ILE A 69 17.45 7.33 2.65
N THR A 70 18.23 8.29 3.15
CA THR A 70 19.28 8.04 4.16
C THR A 70 18.83 8.28 5.59
N SER A 71 17.62 8.78 5.80
CA SER A 71 17.03 8.99 7.12
C SER A 71 16.40 7.69 7.65
N GLN A 72 16.38 7.56 8.99
CA GLN A 72 15.68 6.45 9.63
C GLN A 72 14.16 6.55 9.38
N VAL A 73 13.51 5.42 9.11
CA VAL A 73 12.07 5.39 8.82
C VAL A 73 11.24 6.02 9.94
N ARG A 74 11.64 5.86 11.18
CA ARG A 74 10.96 6.43 12.36
C ARG A 74 10.92 7.97 12.43
N VAL A 75 11.84 8.65 11.73
CA VAL A 75 11.90 10.13 11.72
C VAL A 75 11.26 10.74 10.49
N LEU A 76 10.84 9.90 9.54
CA LEU A 76 10.09 10.32 8.36
C LEU A 76 8.68 10.76 8.76
N SER A 77 8.14 11.72 8.01
CA SER A 77 6.70 12.05 8.09
C SER A 77 5.84 10.84 7.73
N GLY A 78 4.56 10.86 8.09
CA GLY A 78 3.61 9.79 7.72
C GLY A 78 3.57 9.55 6.21
N GLY A 79 3.62 10.62 5.40
CA GLY A 79 3.64 10.56 3.95
C GLY A 79 4.92 9.93 3.40
N GLU A 80 6.09 10.32 3.91
CA GLU A 80 7.38 9.75 3.51
C GLU A 80 7.50 8.27 3.90
N ALA A 81 7.07 7.90 5.10
CA ALA A 81 7.03 6.51 5.53
C ALA A 81 6.06 5.67 4.66
N ALA A 82 4.92 6.23 4.23
CA ALA A 82 4.01 5.58 3.30
C ALA A 82 4.67 5.37 1.92
N LYS A 83 5.44 6.34 1.42
CA LYS A 83 6.22 6.20 0.17
C LYS A 83 7.25 5.06 0.25
N VAL A 84 7.90 4.87 1.40
CA VAL A 84 8.82 3.72 1.61
C VAL A 84 8.06 2.40 1.52
N ARG A 85 6.90 2.29 2.19
CA ARG A 85 6.06 1.08 2.13
C ARG A 85 5.54 0.82 0.72
N LEU A 86 5.11 1.87 0.02
CA LEU A 86 4.67 1.76 -1.36
C LEU A 86 5.81 1.24 -2.27
N CYS A 87 7.04 1.75 -2.09
CA CYS A 87 8.22 1.27 -2.80
C CYS A 87 8.43 -0.23 -2.59
N LYS A 88 8.33 -0.73 -1.35
CA LYS A 88 8.42 -2.17 -1.05
C LYS A 88 7.37 -2.98 -1.80
N LEU A 89 6.13 -2.51 -1.85
CA LEU A 89 5.06 -3.19 -2.58
C LEU A 89 5.29 -3.19 -4.09
N MET A 90 5.75 -2.07 -4.65
CA MET A 90 6.04 -1.94 -6.08
C MET A 90 7.23 -2.79 -6.55
N LEU A 91 8.11 -3.19 -5.64
CA LEU A 91 9.23 -4.10 -5.91
C LEU A 91 8.83 -5.58 -5.85
N LYS A 92 7.67 -5.90 -5.28
CA LYS A 92 7.11 -7.27 -5.31
C LYS A 92 6.48 -7.55 -6.66
N ASP A 93 6.59 -8.80 -7.08
CA ASP A 93 5.86 -9.31 -8.24
C ASP A 93 4.41 -9.64 -7.81
N ILE A 94 3.60 -8.60 -7.66
CA ILE A 94 2.19 -8.70 -7.24
C ILE A 94 1.27 -8.36 -8.40
N ASN A 95 0.12 -9.02 -8.45
CA ASN A 95 -0.93 -8.75 -9.43
C ASN A 95 -2.27 -8.33 -8.79
N PHE A 96 -2.35 -8.36 -7.46
CA PHE A 96 -3.51 -7.91 -6.69
C PHE A 96 -3.04 -7.03 -5.52
N LEU A 97 -3.31 -5.74 -5.60
CA LEU A 97 -2.93 -4.74 -4.60
C LEU A 97 -4.13 -4.39 -3.73
N VAL A 98 -4.02 -4.59 -2.43
CA VAL A 98 -5.04 -4.22 -1.44
C VAL A 98 -4.55 -3.03 -0.62
N LEU A 99 -5.31 -1.95 -0.65
CA LEU A 99 -5.02 -0.70 0.05
C LEU A 99 -6.11 -0.43 1.08
N ASP A 100 -5.73 -0.36 2.35
CA ASP A 100 -6.64 -0.10 3.47
C ASP A 100 -6.39 1.30 4.02
N GLU A 101 -7.31 2.25 3.71
CA GLU A 101 -7.23 3.66 4.09
C GLU A 101 -5.85 4.28 3.82
N PRO A 102 -5.30 4.13 2.60
CA PRO A 102 -3.91 4.50 2.32
C PRO A 102 -3.68 6.02 2.34
N THR A 103 -4.75 6.82 2.32
CA THR A 103 -4.69 8.28 2.34
C THR A 103 -4.53 8.87 3.74
N ASN A 104 -4.72 8.07 4.78
CA ASN A 104 -4.61 8.54 6.16
C ASN A 104 -3.20 9.06 6.45
N HIS A 105 -3.14 10.27 7.00
CA HIS A 105 -1.89 10.97 7.35
C HIS A 105 -0.99 11.34 6.16
N LEU A 106 -1.49 11.23 4.92
CA LEU A 106 -0.80 11.71 3.74
C LEU A 106 -1.12 13.19 3.49
N ASP A 107 -0.10 13.96 3.15
CA ASP A 107 -0.27 15.28 2.56
C ASP A 107 -0.72 15.19 1.09
N VAL A 108 -1.04 16.32 0.50
CA VAL A 108 -1.55 16.40 -0.88
C VAL A 108 -0.56 15.79 -1.88
N GLU A 109 0.73 16.09 -1.70
CA GLU A 109 1.79 15.59 -2.59
C GLU A 109 1.91 14.07 -2.52
N ALA A 110 1.90 13.50 -1.31
CA ALA A 110 1.95 12.05 -1.13
C ALA A 110 0.70 11.34 -1.69
N LYS A 111 -0.49 11.96 -1.59
CA LYS A 111 -1.72 11.47 -2.22
C LYS A 111 -1.61 11.45 -3.74
N ASP A 112 -1.04 12.48 -4.35
CA ASP A 112 -0.85 12.55 -5.80
C ASP A 112 0.15 11.50 -6.29
N GLU A 113 1.24 11.26 -5.56
CA GLU A 113 2.18 10.18 -5.88
C GLU A 113 1.54 8.79 -5.74
N LEU A 114 0.71 8.58 -4.72
CA LEU A 114 -0.04 7.34 -4.55
C LEU A 114 -1.04 7.13 -5.70
N LYS A 115 -1.77 8.18 -6.12
CA LYS A 115 -2.66 8.12 -7.29
C LYS A 115 -1.92 7.70 -8.56
N LYS A 116 -0.73 8.25 -8.80
CA LYS A 116 0.11 7.86 -9.94
C LYS A 116 0.50 6.39 -9.88
N ALA A 117 0.97 5.93 -8.71
CA ALA A 117 1.37 4.55 -8.51
C ALA A 117 0.20 3.57 -8.75
N ILE A 118 -1.01 3.90 -8.27
CA ILE A 118 -2.21 3.10 -8.51
C ILE A 118 -2.54 3.04 -10.01
N LYS A 119 -2.48 4.18 -10.72
CA LYS A 119 -2.77 4.24 -12.17
C LYS A 119 -1.74 3.49 -13.02
N GLU A 120 -0.49 3.43 -12.58
CA GLU A 120 0.59 2.72 -13.27
C GLU A 120 0.62 1.22 -12.94
N PHE A 121 -0.05 0.80 -11.89
CA PHE A 121 -0.12 -0.61 -11.49
C PHE A 121 -0.91 -1.42 -12.51
N LYS A 122 -0.33 -2.52 -13.00
CA LYS A 122 -0.90 -3.34 -14.08
C LYS A 122 -1.77 -4.50 -13.60
N GLY A 123 -2.00 -4.60 -12.31
CA GLY A 123 -2.85 -5.62 -11.71
C GLY A 123 -4.21 -5.07 -11.28
N THR A 124 -4.90 -5.86 -10.47
CA THR A 124 -6.16 -5.45 -9.85
C THR A 124 -5.88 -4.70 -8.55
N VAL A 125 -6.61 -3.61 -8.31
CA VAL A 125 -6.52 -2.84 -7.06
C VAL A 125 -7.84 -2.93 -6.31
N LEU A 126 -7.78 -3.32 -5.05
CA LEU A 126 -8.88 -3.22 -4.10
C LEU A 126 -8.57 -2.11 -3.10
N LEU A 127 -9.31 -1.02 -3.18
CA LEU A 127 -9.11 0.17 -2.37
C LEU A 127 -10.25 0.35 -1.38
N VAL A 128 -9.94 0.45 -0.09
CA VAL A 128 -10.84 0.99 0.92
C VAL A 128 -10.43 2.42 1.21
N CYS A 129 -11.33 3.36 0.97
CA CYS A 129 -11.05 4.78 1.16
C CYS A 129 -12.35 5.54 1.42
N HIS A 130 -12.31 6.53 2.29
CA HIS A 130 -13.43 7.41 2.61
C HIS A 130 -13.36 8.78 1.93
N GLU A 131 -12.37 9.00 1.05
CA GLU A 131 -12.16 10.27 0.37
C GLU A 131 -12.61 10.17 -1.12
N PRO A 132 -13.82 10.65 -1.50
CA PRO A 132 -14.30 10.61 -2.89
C PRO A 132 -13.37 11.31 -3.87
N GLU A 133 -12.75 12.42 -3.47
CA GLU A 133 -11.80 13.20 -4.28
C GLU A 133 -10.51 12.42 -4.60
N PHE A 134 -10.19 11.40 -3.78
CA PHE A 134 -9.06 10.53 -4.02
C PHE A 134 -9.45 9.40 -4.96
N TYR A 135 -10.48 8.61 -4.62
CA TYR A 135 -10.75 7.36 -5.31
C TYR A 135 -11.44 7.55 -6.68
N SER A 136 -12.25 8.60 -6.88
CA SER A 136 -12.98 8.81 -8.14
C SER A 136 -12.10 8.89 -9.38
N ASP A 137 -10.83 9.27 -9.22
CA ASP A 137 -9.87 9.38 -10.31
C ASP A 137 -9.06 8.09 -10.59
N VAL A 138 -9.16 7.09 -9.70
CA VAL A 138 -8.24 5.95 -9.71
C VAL A 138 -8.91 4.59 -9.73
N VAL A 139 -10.25 4.53 -9.56
CA VAL A 139 -11.01 3.28 -9.58
C VAL A 139 -12.03 3.27 -10.73
N ASP A 140 -12.30 2.09 -11.25
CA ASP A 140 -13.30 1.88 -12.31
C ASP A 140 -14.70 1.68 -11.72
N ASP A 141 -14.79 1.01 -10.55
CA ASP A 141 -16.04 0.67 -9.87
C ASP A 141 -15.98 1.04 -8.39
N VAL A 142 -17.10 1.50 -7.84
CA VAL A 142 -17.27 1.81 -6.42
C VAL A 142 -18.34 0.90 -5.83
N TRP A 143 -17.95 0.15 -4.78
CA TRP A 143 -18.87 -0.70 -4.03
C TRP A 143 -19.21 -0.07 -2.68
N ASN A 144 -20.46 0.21 -2.47
CA ASN A 144 -20.95 0.63 -1.16
C ASN A 144 -21.22 -0.62 -0.31
N ILE A 145 -20.44 -0.81 0.74
CA ILE A 145 -20.56 -1.99 1.61
C ILE A 145 -21.94 -2.07 2.27
N GLU A 146 -22.61 -0.95 2.51
CA GLU A 146 -23.96 -0.93 3.09
C GLU A 146 -25.00 -1.61 2.19
N ASP A 147 -24.79 -1.60 0.87
CA ASP A 147 -25.69 -2.24 -0.10
C ASP A 147 -25.62 -3.76 -0.05
N PHE A 148 -24.53 -4.31 0.49
CA PHE A 148 -24.30 -5.76 0.64
C PHE A 148 -24.59 -6.28 2.06
N THR A 149 -24.95 -5.43 3.00
CA THR A 149 -25.31 -5.86 4.36
C THR A 149 -26.76 -6.35 4.39
N THR A 150 -26.95 -7.63 4.72
CA THR A 150 -28.28 -8.14 5.07
C THR A 150 -28.70 -7.49 6.39
N LYS A 151 -29.72 -6.63 6.37
CA LYS A 151 -30.32 -6.16 7.64
C LYS A 151 -30.91 -7.38 8.34
N ILE A 152 -30.28 -7.80 9.43
CA ILE A 152 -30.88 -8.75 10.33
C ILE A 152 -31.98 -7.96 11.06
N VAL A 153 -33.22 -8.22 10.70
CA VAL A 153 -34.41 -7.68 11.35
C VAL A 153 -34.69 -8.51 12.61
#